data_39c56d738303116f65dbc962d7019f70
#
_entry.id   39c56d738303116f65dbc962d7019f70
#
_cell.length_a   1.000
_cell.length_b   1.000
_cell.length_c   1.000
_cell.angle_alpha   90.00
_cell.angle_beta   90.00
_cell.angle_gamma   90.00
#
_symmetry.space_group_name_H-M   'P 1'
#
loop_
_entity.id
_entity.type
_entity.pdbx_description
1 polymer ?
#
loop_
_entity_poly.entity_id
_entity_poly.type
_entity_poly.pdbx_seq_one_letter_code
_entity_poly.pdbx_strand_id
1 'polypeptide(L)'
;MSVKHIGDLKKTECYGCSACVYSCPFGAITMERDSEGFRYPVVDEEKCTGCGKCRKICPSICPKDMSNAPEPESYAVWADDKLRMDSTSGGAFTLIARNILAQGGVVCGVVMDEKFHIFHTIATNEKEIEPMRRSKYVESDLGDMFPRIKELLEKGTKVLFTGTPCQVAGLKAYLGNKREGLIAVDLMCHGGTSPKVFERYLDETFGRENVKRFYFRTKYYGYNGTTCAVVLKDGQTYMGSGELDPFVKGSYRSLFLRKSCEDCKFASMPRQGDITIGDCWGIAKYKAELSDGRGTSLILVNNEKGRKIVEEISANTQVFEKVPLEAVTWKNRFKEHMQAHSQRDRFFEMLNYTSMHKAVKYCMENRYDVGVLGVWFGCNYGSIATYYGLMKQLQGLGLSVLMIDKPGFVGRDREVAEENHSRVFANTHFHVSKRYKLNELRILNHGIARNFGRSFLMDFVRDEKKKVAVAASFGHDRDFRSNRERIIASEYFKRFDAISVREESAVGIMKRVFGVDATRV
;
A
#
# COMPACT_ATOMS: atom_id res chain seq x y z
N MET A 1 26.43 -21.68 3.05
CA MET A 1 26.06 -23.01 3.61
C MET A 1 25.05 -23.65 2.67
N SER A 2 25.22 -24.93 2.32
CA SER A 2 24.22 -25.65 1.51
C SER A 2 22.99 -25.91 2.37
N VAL A 3 21.80 -25.51 1.89
CA VAL A 3 20.50 -25.78 2.51
C VAL A 3 20.32 -27.29 2.61
N LYS A 4 20.30 -27.88 3.81
CA LYS A 4 20.16 -29.32 4.03
C LYS A 4 18.73 -29.76 3.70
N HIS A 5 17.74 -29.06 4.21
CA HIS A 5 16.31 -29.23 3.95
C HIS A 5 15.62 -27.86 3.91
N ILE A 6 14.30 -27.85 3.65
CA ILE A 6 13.56 -26.60 3.46
C ILE A 6 13.48 -25.72 4.72
N GLY A 7 13.64 -26.29 5.92
CA GLY A 7 13.67 -25.56 7.19
C GLY A 7 14.86 -24.61 7.32
N ASP A 8 15.95 -24.86 6.57
CA ASP A 8 17.14 -23.99 6.54
C ASP A 8 16.98 -22.77 5.62
N LEU A 9 15.86 -22.68 4.89
CA LEU A 9 15.63 -21.57 3.98
C LEU A 9 15.39 -20.28 4.77
N LYS A 10 16.08 -19.21 4.38
CA LYS A 10 15.91 -17.93 5.06
C LYS A 10 14.48 -17.40 4.90
N LYS A 11 13.99 -16.67 5.90
CA LYS A 11 12.67 -16.02 5.86
C LYS A 11 12.53 -15.04 4.69
N THR A 12 13.64 -14.42 4.26
CA THR A 12 13.70 -13.55 3.08
C THR A 12 13.54 -14.29 1.75
N GLU A 13 13.64 -15.63 1.75
CA GLU A 13 13.57 -16.46 0.56
C GLU A 13 12.28 -17.31 0.51
N CYS A 14 11.62 -17.53 1.66
CA CYS A 14 10.42 -18.36 1.74
C CYS A 14 9.14 -17.57 1.48
N TYR A 15 8.42 -17.89 0.41
CA TYR A 15 7.15 -17.26 0.04
C TYR A 15 5.91 -17.83 0.74
N GLY A 16 6.04 -18.86 1.59
CA GLY A 16 4.91 -19.48 2.31
C GLY A 16 3.92 -20.26 1.42
N CYS A 17 4.34 -20.72 0.25
CA CYS A 17 3.46 -21.38 -0.73
C CYS A 17 3.06 -22.83 -0.40
N SER A 18 3.52 -23.40 0.69
CA SER A 18 3.21 -24.76 1.21
C SER A 18 3.54 -25.95 0.29
N ALA A 19 4.16 -25.75 -0.88
CA ALA A 19 4.49 -26.85 -1.81
C ALA A 19 5.37 -27.93 -1.16
N CYS A 20 6.30 -27.54 -0.30
CA CYS A 20 7.21 -28.46 0.39
C CYS A 20 6.50 -29.40 1.38
N VAL A 21 5.40 -28.96 1.99
CA VAL A 21 4.62 -29.77 2.95
C VAL A 21 4.10 -31.04 2.27
N TYR A 22 3.37 -30.86 1.17
CA TYR A 22 2.70 -31.96 0.46
C TYR A 22 3.63 -32.77 -0.45
N SER A 23 4.84 -32.29 -0.66
CA SER A 23 5.87 -33.06 -1.38
C SER A 23 6.66 -33.99 -0.47
N CYS A 24 6.57 -33.81 0.84
CA CYS A 24 7.26 -34.68 1.80
C CYS A 24 6.55 -36.02 1.97
N PRO A 25 7.15 -37.13 1.52
CA PRO A 25 6.49 -38.45 1.61
C PRO A 25 6.41 -38.98 3.04
N PHE A 26 7.15 -38.37 3.95
CA PHE A 26 7.24 -38.78 5.36
C PHE A 26 6.40 -37.88 6.29
N GLY A 27 5.70 -36.87 5.76
CA GLY A 27 4.95 -35.92 6.57
C GLY A 27 5.80 -35.15 7.57
N ALA A 28 7.08 -34.96 7.27
CA ALA A 28 8.03 -34.32 8.17
C ALA A 28 7.99 -32.79 8.15
N ILE A 29 7.07 -32.17 7.40
CA ILE A 29 7.05 -30.72 7.22
C ILE A 29 5.67 -30.17 7.56
N THR A 30 5.63 -29.19 8.46
CA THR A 30 4.45 -28.41 8.80
C THR A 30 4.65 -26.93 8.46
N MET A 31 3.56 -26.16 8.38
CA MET A 31 3.63 -24.69 8.25
C MET A 31 3.22 -24.05 9.57
N GLU A 32 4.15 -23.36 10.21
CA GLU A 32 3.91 -22.70 11.49
C GLU A 32 4.03 -21.19 11.37
N ARG A 33 3.25 -20.46 12.19
CA ARG A 33 3.32 -19.00 12.28
C ARG A 33 4.53 -18.58 13.12
N ASP A 34 5.32 -17.66 12.58
CA ASP A 34 6.38 -17.03 13.34
C ASP A 34 5.87 -15.87 14.24
N SER A 35 6.77 -15.20 14.93
CA SER A 35 6.45 -14.07 15.80
C SER A 35 5.78 -12.89 15.06
N GLU A 36 6.01 -12.76 13.76
CA GLU A 36 5.39 -11.74 12.90
C GLU A 36 4.02 -12.18 12.37
N GLY A 37 3.65 -13.46 12.53
CA GLY A 37 2.39 -14.06 12.10
C GLY A 37 2.40 -14.67 10.71
N PHE A 38 3.53 -14.72 10.03
CA PHE A 38 3.69 -15.38 8.74
C PHE A 38 4.00 -16.86 8.89
N ARG A 39 3.51 -17.67 7.95
CA ARG A 39 3.77 -19.11 7.96
C ARG A 39 5.08 -19.46 7.28
N TYR A 40 5.86 -20.30 7.95
CA TYR A 40 7.13 -20.86 7.46
C TYR A 40 7.17 -22.37 7.68
N PRO A 41 7.89 -23.13 6.82
CA PRO A 41 8.03 -24.56 6.99
C PRO A 41 8.90 -24.86 8.23
N VAL A 42 8.40 -25.74 9.07
CA VAL A 42 9.12 -26.37 10.18
C VAL A 42 9.31 -27.85 9.84
N VAL A 43 10.53 -28.35 10.05
CA VAL A 43 10.90 -29.73 9.72
C VAL A 43 11.06 -30.53 11.02
N ASP A 44 10.34 -31.64 11.09
CA ASP A 44 10.51 -32.67 12.12
C ASP A 44 11.77 -33.50 11.75
N GLU A 45 12.86 -33.28 12.45
CA GLU A 45 14.15 -33.91 12.18
C GLU A 45 14.12 -35.44 12.41
N GLU A 46 13.23 -35.94 13.27
CA GLU A 46 13.10 -37.38 13.53
C GLU A 46 12.44 -38.11 12.34
N LYS A 47 11.53 -37.42 11.63
CA LYS A 47 10.88 -37.94 10.43
C LYS A 47 11.63 -37.62 9.14
N CYS A 48 12.53 -36.66 9.17
CA CYS A 48 13.24 -36.20 7.98
C CYS A 48 14.37 -37.14 7.58
N THR A 49 14.24 -37.82 6.43
CA THR A 49 15.26 -38.73 5.90
C THR A 49 16.34 -38.00 5.06
N GLY A 50 16.30 -36.68 4.92
CA GLY A 50 17.23 -35.91 4.09
C GLY A 50 17.10 -36.14 2.59
N CYS A 51 15.99 -36.67 2.08
CA CYS A 51 15.80 -37.05 0.66
C CYS A 51 15.80 -35.87 -0.33
N GLY A 52 15.71 -34.63 0.13
CA GLY A 52 15.80 -33.41 -0.65
C GLY A 52 14.60 -33.11 -1.57
N LYS A 53 13.50 -33.87 -1.54
CA LYS A 53 12.31 -33.61 -2.36
C LYS A 53 11.73 -32.23 -2.14
N CYS A 54 11.68 -31.76 -0.88
CA CYS A 54 11.19 -30.43 -0.53
C CYS A 54 11.98 -29.28 -1.19
N ARG A 55 13.28 -29.47 -1.43
CA ARG A 55 14.13 -28.52 -2.11
C ARG A 55 13.89 -28.52 -3.62
N LYS A 56 13.77 -29.72 -4.22
CA LYS A 56 13.55 -29.89 -5.66
C LYS A 56 12.24 -29.31 -6.15
N ILE A 57 11.27 -29.14 -5.26
CA ILE A 57 9.95 -28.59 -5.59
C ILE A 57 9.80 -27.11 -5.16
N CYS A 58 10.71 -26.58 -4.37
CA CYS A 58 10.58 -25.24 -3.84
C CYS A 58 10.72 -24.19 -4.94
N PRO A 59 9.68 -23.37 -5.22
CA PRO A 59 9.74 -22.38 -6.27
C PRO A 59 10.70 -21.22 -5.95
N SER A 60 11.14 -21.11 -4.69
CA SER A 60 12.21 -20.17 -4.32
C SER A 60 13.59 -20.66 -4.76
N ILE A 61 13.87 -21.93 -4.57
CA ILE A 61 15.17 -22.57 -4.90
C ILE A 61 15.26 -22.86 -6.40
N CYS A 62 14.18 -23.38 -6.98
CA CYS A 62 14.12 -23.74 -8.39
C CYS A 62 14.07 -22.48 -9.30
N PRO A 63 14.55 -22.58 -10.55
CA PRO A 63 14.34 -21.54 -11.53
C PRO A 63 12.86 -21.15 -11.66
N LYS A 64 12.61 -19.87 -11.93
CA LYS A 64 11.26 -19.40 -12.25
C LYS A 64 10.79 -20.03 -13.55
N ASP A 65 9.51 -20.46 -13.59
CA ASP A 65 8.88 -20.93 -14.83
C ASP A 65 8.80 -19.76 -15.83
N MET A 66 9.46 -19.91 -16.97
CA MET A 66 9.55 -18.92 -18.05
C MET A 66 8.73 -19.30 -19.27
N SER A 67 7.86 -20.31 -19.19
CA SER A 67 7.10 -20.86 -20.33
C SER A 67 5.98 -19.94 -20.83
N ASN A 68 5.52 -19.01 -20.00
CA ASN A 68 4.49 -18.03 -20.37
C ASN A 68 5.08 -16.87 -21.21
N ALA A 69 4.19 -16.13 -21.89
CA ALA A 69 4.61 -15.00 -22.71
C ALA A 69 5.33 -13.91 -21.88
N PRO A 70 6.50 -13.43 -22.33
CA PRO A 70 7.19 -12.31 -21.70
C PRO A 70 6.43 -10.99 -21.87
N GLU A 71 5.65 -10.86 -22.93
CA GLU A 71 4.79 -9.73 -23.26
C GLU A 71 3.36 -10.24 -23.52
N PRO A 72 2.55 -10.42 -22.45
CA PRO A 72 1.19 -10.93 -22.59
C PRO A 72 0.26 -9.88 -23.23
N GLU A 73 -0.78 -10.34 -23.90
CA GLU A 73 -1.86 -9.47 -24.31
C GLU A 73 -2.60 -8.94 -23.08
N SER A 74 -3.01 -7.68 -23.12
CA SER A 74 -3.70 -7.01 -22.02
C SER A 74 -5.05 -6.47 -22.44
N TYR A 75 -6.03 -6.65 -21.55
CA TYR A 75 -7.43 -6.25 -21.76
C TYR A 75 -7.95 -5.46 -20.56
N ALA A 76 -8.69 -4.38 -20.86
CA ALA A 76 -9.52 -3.66 -19.92
C ALA A 76 -10.94 -4.26 -19.95
N VAL A 77 -11.47 -4.66 -18.78
CA VAL A 77 -12.69 -5.47 -18.71
C VAL A 77 -13.66 -4.91 -17.66
N TRP A 78 -14.94 -4.79 -18.08
CA TRP A 78 -16.08 -4.55 -17.20
C TRP A 78 -17.10 -5.68 -17.32
N ALA A 79 -17.47 -6.26 -16.21
CA ALA A 79 -18.68 -7.07 -16.08
C ALA A 79 -19.94 -6.18 -16.11
N ASP A 80 -21.12 -6.76 -16.00
CA ASP A 80 -22.35 -6.01 -15.79
C ASP A 80 -22.26 -5.10 -14.55
N ASP A 81 -23.05 -4.03 -14.52
CA ASP A 81 -22.97 -2.99 -13.50
C ASP A 81 -23.14 -3.53 -12.07
N LYS A 82 -24.03 -4.49 -11.86
CA LYS A 82 -24.27 -5.09 -10.55
C LYS A 82 -23.05 -5.86 -10.08
N LEU A 83 -22.54 -6.78 -10.91
CA LEU A 83 -21.36 -7.56 -10.59
C LEU A 83 -20.12 -6.67 -10.41
N ARG A 84 -19.99 -5.65 -11.26
CA ARG A 84 -18.90 -4.68 -11.18
C ARG A 84 -18.91 -3.91 -9.86
N MET A 85 -20.08 -3.45 -9.39
CA MET A 85 -20.20 -2.76 -8.09
C MET A 85 -19.95 -3.70 -6.92
N ASP A 86 -20.33 -4.98 -7.02
CA ASP A 86 -20.08 -6.01 -6.01
C ASP A 86 -18.63 -6.52 -6.01
N SER A 87 -17.80 -6.11 -6.94
CA SER A 87 -16.40 -6.49 -7.07
C SER A 87 -15.47 -5.38 -6.62
N THR A 88 -14.20 -5.71 -6.31
CA THR A 88 -13.18 -4.70 -6.01
C THR A 88 -12.86 -3.84 -7.24
N SER A 89 -12.79 -4.45 -8.43
CA SER A 89 -12.47 -3.81 -9.70
C SER A 89 -13.60 -4.01 -10.74
N GLY A 90 -13.30 -4.38 -11.96
CA GLY A 90 -14.26 -4.58 -13.05
C GLY A 90 -15.02 -5.92 -13.05
N GLY A 91 -14.70 -6.88 -12.13
CA GLY A 91 -15.44 -8.14 -12.01
C GLY A 91 -14.81 -9.37 -12.69
N ALA A 92 -13.58 -9.27 -13.20
CA ALA A 92 -12.89 -10.34 -13.95
C ALA A 92 -12.87 -11.70 -13.25
N PHE A 93 -12.58 -11.74 -11.94
CA PHE A 93 -12.59 -13.02 -11.19
C PHE A 93 -13.90 -13.77 -11.35
N THR A 94 -15.03 -13.09 -11.15
CA THR A 94 -16.34 -13.77 -11.18
C THR A 94 -16.72 -14.21 -12.58
N LEU A 95 -16.36 -13.45 -13.63
CA LEU A 95 -16.58 -13.87 -15.01
C LEU A 95 -15.83 -15.18 -15.32
N ILE A 96 -14.56 -15.28 -14.95
CA ILE A 96 -13.74 -16.49 -15.13
C ILE A 96 -14.31 -17.64 -14.29
N ALA A 97 -14.66 -17.40 -13.03
CA ALA A 97 -15.19 -18.42 -12.13
C ALA A 97 -16.51 -19.01 -12.65
N ARG A 98 -17.44 -18.16 -13.09
CA ARG A 98 -18.72 -18.59 -13.71
C ARG A 98 -18.51 -19.42 -14.96
N ASN A 99 -17.56 -19.05 -15.80
CA ASN A 99 -17.23 -19.80 -17.00
C ASN A 99 -16.76 -21.24 -16.65
N ILE A 100 -15.91 -21.40 -15.66
CA ILE A 100 -15.43 -22.71 -15.22
C ILE A 100 -16.54 -23.55 -14.58
N LEU A 101 -17.39 -22.94 -13.73
CA LEU A 101 -18.55 -23.62 -13.13
C LEU A 101 -19.54 -24.08 -14.19
N ALA A 102 -19.82 -23.27 -15.21
CA ALA A 102 -20.73 -23.62 -16.32
C ALA A 102 -20.22 -24.82 -17.14
N GLN A 103 -18.91 -25.08 -17.12
CA GLN A 103 -18.27 -26.23 -17.74
C GLN A 103 -18.19 -27.46 -16.81
N GLY A 104 -18.90 -27.46 -15.66
CA GLY A 104 -18.85 -28.52 -14.67
C GLY A 104 -17.56 -28.59 -13.86
N GLY A 105 -16.71 -27.56 -13.93
CA GLY A 105 -15.49 -27.44 -13.15
C GLY A 105 -15.74 -26.90 -11.73
N VAL A 106 -14.65 -26.73 -10.98
CA VAL A 106 -14.66 -26.16 -9.61
C VAL A 106 -13.72 -24.98 -9.50
N VAL A 107 -13.95 -24.13 -8.50
CA VAL A 107 -13.17 -22.92 -8.26
C VAL A 107 -12.47 -23.01 -6.90
N CYS A 108 -11.16 -22.99 -6.88
CA CYS A 108 -10.35 -22.81 -5.67
C CYS A 108 -9.96 -21.33 -5.52
N GLY A 109 -10.51 -20.68 -4.51
CA GLY A 109 -10.31 -19.25 -4.25
C GLY A 109 -10.26 -18.93 -2.76
N VAL A 110 -9.99 -17.65 -2.45
CA VAL A 110 -9.79 -17.17 -1.09
C VAL A 110 -11.08 -16.64 -0.47
N VAL A 111 -11.41 -17.16 0.72
CA VAL A 111 -12.53 -16.67 1.54
C VAL A 111 -12.03 -16.11 2.88
N MET A 112 -12.92 -15.43 3.58
CA MET A 112 -12.74 -15.03 4.97
C MET A 112 -13.93 -15.58 5.77
N ASP A 113 -13.65 -16.31 6.86
CA ASP A 113 -14.69 -16.86 7.74
C ASP A 113 -15.24 -15.82 8.74
N GLU A 114 -16.17 -16.27 9.59
CA GLU A 114 -16.78 -15.43 10.64
C GLU A 114 -15.80 -15.04 11.76
N LYS A 115 -14.66 -15.73 11.86
CA LYS A 115 -13.55 -15.41 12.78
C LYS A 115 -12.48 -14.56 12.12
N PHE A 116 -12.73 -14.13 10.87
CA PHE A 116 -11.81 -13.35 10.03
C PHE A 116 -10.52 -14.07 9.64
N HIS A 117 -10.50 -15.41 9.69
CA HIS A 117 -9.42 -16.18 9.09
C HIS A 117 -9.54 -16.15 7.57
N ILE A 118 -8.41 -15.98 6.90
CA ILE A 118 -8.34 -15.89 5.44
C ILE A 118 -7.65 -17.15 4.92
N PHE A 119 -8.37 -17.92 4.09
CA PHE A 119 -7.91 -19.20 3.61
C PHE A 119 -8.50 -19.54 2.24
N HIS A 120 -7.87 -20.52 1.57
CA HIS A 120 -8.39 -21.06 0.33
C HIS A 120 -9.44 -22.15 0.60
N THR A 121 -10.46 -22.19 -0.24
CA THR A 121 -11.48 -23.24 -0.26
C THR A 121 -11.93 -23.53 -1.69
N ILE A 122 -12.67 -24.62 -1.89
CA ILE A 122 -13.22 -25.04 -3.18
C ILE A 122 -14.70 -24.74 -3.21
N ALA A 123 -15.14 -24.08 -4.29
CA ALA A 123 -16.53 -23.79 -4.63
C ALA A 123 -16.96 -24.61 -5.84
N THR A 124 -18.19 -25.10 -5.82
CA THR A 124 -18.82 -25.94 -6.85
C THR A 124 -20.02 -25.28 -7.51
N ASN A 125 -20.44 -24.11 -7.01
CA ASN A 125 -21.60 -23.37 -7.50
C ASN A 125 -21.46 -21.86 -7.30
N GLU A 126 -22.36 -21.11 -7.90
CA GLU A 126 -22.39 -19.63 -7.91
C GLU A 126 -22.45 -19.03 -6.49
N LYS A 127 -23.23 -19.64 -5.57
CA LYS A 127 -23.39 -19.15 -4.21
C LYS A 127 -22.10 -19.27 -3.40
N GLU A 128 -21.32 -20.30 -3.64
CA GLU A 128 -20.05 -20.56 -2.95
C GLU A 128 -18.91 -19.65 -3.45
N ILE A 129 -18.98 -19.11 -4.68
CA ILE A 129 -17.98 -18.14 -5.15
C ILE A 129 -18.24 -16.71 -4.65
N GLU A 130 -19.42 -16.39 -4.12
CA GLU A 130 -19.70 -15.04 -3.60
C GLU A 130 -18.70 -14.58 -2.52
N PRO A 131 -18.39 -15.34 -1.47
CA PRO A 131 -17.40 -14.95 -0.47
C PRO A 131 -15.97 -14.89 -1.01
N MET A 132 -15.68 -15.50 -2.16
CA MET A 132 -14.38 -15.39 -2.83
C MET A 132 -14.19 -14.05 -3.55
N ARG A 133 -15.27 -13.36 -3.89
CA ARG A 133 -15.22 -12.03 -4.50
C ARG A 133 -14.49 -11.04 -3.57
N ARG A 134 -13.99 -9.98 -4.15
CA ARG A 134 -13.27 -8.89 -3.48
C ARG A 134 -11.89 -9.30 -2.95
N SER A 135 -11.00 -8.32 -2.91
CA SER A 135 -9.62 -8.52 -2.47
C SER A 135 -9.55 -8.73 -0.96
N LYS A 136 -8.67 -9.63 -0.52
CA LYS A 136 -8.27 -9.82 0.87
C LYS A 136 -6.77 -9.52 0.95
N TYR A 137 -6.41 -8.38 1.53
CA TYR A 137 -5.02 -7.91 1.57
C TYR A 137 -4.26 -8.47 2.78
N VAL A 138 -4.38 -9.77 3.01
CA VAL A 138 -3.70 -10.52 4.08
C VAL A 138 -3.28 -11.87 3.51
N GLU A 139 -2.17 -12.42 3.97
CA GLU A 139 -1.71 -13.75 3.57
C GLU A 139 -2.77 -14.81 3.87
N SER A 140 -3.16 -15.56 2.85
CA SER A 140 -4.16 -16.64 2.97
C SER A 140 -3.51 -17.98 3.31
N ASP A 141 -4.20 -18.77 4.12
CA ASP A 141 -3.83 -20.17 4.37
C ASP A 141 -4.25 -21.04 3.20
N LEU A 142 -3.34 -21.83 2.67
CA LEU A 142 -3.63 -22.81 1.61
C LEU A 142 -4.25 -24.11 2.15
N GLY A 143 -4.07 -24.38 3.46
CA GLY A 143 -4.54 -25.63 4.04
C GLY A 143 -4.10 -26.83 3.19
N ASP A 144 -5.00 -27.77 2.94
CA ASP A 144 -4.82 -28.98 2.15
C ASP A 144 -5.19 -28.83 0.65
N MET A 145 -5.23 -27.60 0.15
CA MET A 145 -5.75 -27.36 -1.21
C MET A 145 -4.93 -28.06 -2.31
N PHE A 146 -3.61 -28.13 -2.17
CA PHE A 146 -2.78 -28.73 -3.21
C PHE A 146 -3.07 -30.23 -3.45
N PRO A 147 -3.11 -31.09 -2.43
CA PRO A 147 -3.53 -32.48 -2.63
C PRO A 147 -4.98 -32.60 -3.11
N ARG A 148 -5.92 -31.79 -2.62
CA ARG A 148 -7.32 -31.82 -3.09
C ARG A 148 -7.44 -31.43 -4.56
N ILE A 149 -6.72 -30.39 -5.00
CA ILE A 149 -6.68 -30.00 -6.41
C ILE A 149 -6.12 -31.14 -7.26
N LYS A 150 -5.03 -31.76 -6.82
CA LYS A 150 -4.44 -32.91 -7.53
C LYS A 150 -5.42 -34.03 -7.70
N GLU A 151 -6.15 -34.43 -6.65
CA GLU A 151 -7.18 -35.47 -6.68
C GLU A 151 -8.31 -35.13 -7.67
N LEU A 152 -8.78 -33.88 -7.69
CA LEU A 152 -9.82 -33.41 -8.62
C LEU A 152 -9.35 -33.49 -10.07
N LEU A 153 -8.12 -33.07 -10.35
CA LEU A 153 -7.53 -33.15 -11.69
C LEU A 153 -7.35 -34.59 -12.15
N GLU A 154 -6.92 -35.51 -11.26
CA GLU A 154 -6.78 -36.92 -11.54
C GLU A 154 -8.14 -37.61 -11.83
N LYS A 155 -9.24 -37.05 -11.32
CA LYS A 155 -10.62 -37.46 -11.67
C LYS A 155 -11.15 -36.77 -12.94
N GLY A 156 -10.34 -35.99 -13.64
CA GLY A 156 -10.74 -35.28 -14.85
C GLY A 156 -11.56 -33.99 -14.60
N THR A 157 -11.70 -33.56 -13.35
CA THR A 157 -12.43 -32.34 -13.02
C THR A 157 -11.59 -31.09 -13.41
N LYS A 158 -12.19 -30.16 -14.15
CA LYS A 158 -11.57 -28.86 -14.45
C LYS A 158 -11.50 -28.03 -13.18
N VAL A 159 -10.33 -27.47 -12.86
CA VAL A 159 -10.10 -26.69 -11.64
C VAL A 159 -9.58 -25.29 -11.99
N LEU A 160 -10.30 -24.27 -11.58
CA LEU A 160 -9.77 -22.90 -11.51
C LEU A 160 -9.06 -22.72 -10.16
N PHE A 161 -7.78 -22.40 -10.18
CA PHE A 161 -7.06 -21.95 -8.99
C PHE A 161 -6.73 -20.47 -9.08
N THR A 162 -7.14 -19.69 -8.08
CA THR A 162 -6.80 -18.26 -7.98
C THR A 162 -5.91 -18.01 -6.75
N GLY A 163 -4.77 -17.36 -6.93
CA GLY A 163 -3.84 -17.09 -5.84
C GLY A 163 -2.80 -16.05 -6.19
N THR A 164 -1.91 -15.77 -5.25
CA THR A 164 -0.74 -14.94 -5.54
C THR A 164 0.21 -15.66 -6.49
N PRO A 165 1.09 -14.95 -7.23
CA PRO A 165 2.00 -15.60 -8.17
C PRO A 165 2.89 -16.68 -7.56
N CYS A 166 3.34 -16.48 -6.32
CA CYS A 166 4.13 -17.48 -5.60
C CYS A 166 3.31 -18.72 -5.21
N GLN A 167 2.01 -18.56 -4.90
CA GLN A 167 1.11 -19.70 -4.64
C GLN A 167 0.84 -20.48 -5.92
N VAL A 168 0.62 -19.80 -7.04
CA VAL A 168 0.48 -20.44 -8.36
C VAL A 168 1.76 -21.20 -8.73
N ALA A 169 2.93 -20.60 -8.54
CA ALA A 169 4.22 -21.25 -8.79
C ALA A 169 4.38 -22.51 -7.89
N GLY A 170 3.99 -22.42 -6.62
CA GLY A 170 4.01 -23.54 -5.68
C GLY A 170 3.09 -24.68 -6.09
N LEU A 171 1.86 -24.38 -6.51
CA LEU A 171 0.91 -25.37 -7.00
C LEU A 171 1.43 -26.05 -8.27
N LYS A 172 1.90 -25.27 -9.25
CA LYS A 172 2.46 -25.81 -10.49
C LYS A 172 3.68 -26.69 -10.24
N ALA A 173 4.54 -26.31 -9.29
CA ALA A 173 5.68 -27.13 -8.90
C ALA A 173 5.24 -28.45 -8.24
N TYR A 174 4.24 -28.40 -7.35
CA TYR A 174 3.69 -29.59 -6.69
C TYR A 174 3.05 -30.57 -7.68
N LEU A 175 2.28 -30.08 -8.65
CA LEU A 175 1.60 -30.92 -9.65
C LEU A 175 2.57 -31.49 -10.70
N GLY A 176 3.70 -30.84 -10.95
CA GLY A 176 4.63 -31.25 -12.00
C GLY A 176 3.95 -31.26 -13.38
N ASN A 177 3.94 -32.43 -14.05
CA ASN A 177 3.29 -32.60 -15.36
C ASN A 177 1.79 -32.90 -15.27
N LYS A 178 1.24 -33.13 -14.06
CA LYS A 178 -0.19 -33.46 -13.84
C LYS A 178 -1.03 -32.18 -13.75
N ARG A 179 -1.02 -31.34 -14.81
CA ARG A 179 -1.69 -30.04 -14.86
C ARG A 179 -2.85 -30.00 -15.87
N GLU A 180 -3.21 -31.11 -16.46
CA GLU A 180 -4.36 -31.17 -17.36
C GLU A 180 -5.63 -30.79 -16.58
N GLY A 181 -6.51 -29.98 -17.18
CA GLY A 181 -7.70 -29.45 -16.50
C GLY A 181 -7.46 -28.28 -15.52
N LEU A 182 -6.21 -27.95 -15.16
CA LEU A 182 -5.92 -26.78 -14.32
C LEU A 182 -5.96 -25.50 -15.14
N ILE A 183 -6.73 -24.52 -14.68
CA ILE A 183 -6.66 -23.12 -15.08
C ILE A 183 -6.10 -22.34 -13.89
N ALA A 184 -4.92 -21.77 -14.04
CA ALA A 184 -4.26 -21.02 -12.98
C ALA A 184 -4.37 -19.49 -13.23
N VAL A 185 -4.94 -18.78 -12.28
CA VAL A 185 -5.06 -17.29 -12.32
C VAL A 185 -4.21 -16.70 -11.22
N ASP A 186 -3.21 -15.92 -11.57
CA ASP A 186 -2.46 -15.15 -10.59
C ASP A 186 -2.96 -13.70 -10.49
N LEU A 187 -2.70 -13.10 -9.34
CA LEU A 187 -3.10 -11.73 -9.05
C LEU A 187 -1.94 -10.76 -9.31
N MET A 188 -2.26 -9.51 -9.64
CA MET A 188 -1.33 -8.40 -9.48
C MET A 188 -1.08 -8.19 -7.98
N CYS A 189 -0.01 -8.82 -7.47
CA CYS A 189 0.27 -8.90 -6.04
C CYS A 189 1.24 -7.79 -5.62
N HIS A 190 0.87 -7.05 -4.56
CA HIS A 190 1.69 -6.02 -3.92
C HIS A 190 2.32 -6.51 -2.61
N GLY A 191 2.46 -7.83 -2.44
CA GLY A 191 3.05 -8.46 -1.26
C GLY A 191 2.04 -8.96 -0.23
N GLY A 192 2.49 -9.86 0.64
CA GLY A 192 1.67 -10.44 1.71
C GLY A 192 1.70 -9.59 2.98
N THR A 193 0.54 -9.21 3.50
CA THR A 193 0.39 -8.57 4.81
C THR A 193 0.22 -9.63 5.89
N SER A 194 0.77 -9.38 7.07
CA SER A 194 0.71 -10.31 8.21
C SER A 194 -0.71 -10.55 8.72
N PRO A 195 -1.13 -11.84 8.84
CA PRO A 195 -2.40 -12.20 9.48
C PRO A 195 -2.48 -11.71 10.93
N LYS A 196 -1.40 -11.82 11.72
CA LYS A 196 -1.34 -11.35 13.11
C LYS A 196 -1.64 -9.85 13.24
N VAL A 197 -1.15 -9.04 12.30
CA VAL A 197 -1.41 -7.59 12.30
C VAL A 197 -2.88 -7.31 12.04
N PHE A 198 -3.50 -8.03 11.11
CA PHE A 198 -4.93 -7.91 10.83
C PHE A 198 -5.80 -8.35 12.02
N GLU A 199 -5.46 -9.48 12.63
CA GLU A 199 -6.13 -9.98 13.84
C GLU A 199 -6.07 -8.96 14.97
N ARG A 200 -4.88 -8.40 15.27
CA ARG A 200 -4.71 -7.36 16.27
C ARG A 200 -5.46 -6.07 15.95
N TYR A 201 -5.50 -5.69 14.68
CA TYR A 201 -6.26 -4.52 14.26
C TYR A 201 -7.75 -4.67 14.58
N LEU A 202 -8.34 -5.82 14.29
CA LEU A 202 -9.74 -6.09 14.60
C LEU A 202 -10.00 -6.11 16.10
N ASP A 203 -9.13 -6.78 16.87
CA ASP A 203 -9.26 -6.89 18.32
C ASP A 203 -9.15 -5.52 19.01
N GLU A 204 -8.11 -4.76 18.66
CA GLU A 204 -7.77 -3.51 19.32
C GLU A 204 -8.69 -2.35 18.92
N THR A 205 -9.26 -2.38 17.68
CA THR A 205 -10.06 -1.26 17.15
C THR A 205 -11.54 -1.43 17.42
N PHE A 206 -12.06 -2.64 17.29
CA PHE A 206 -13.51 -2.89 17.27
C PHE A 206 -13.95 -3.90 18.34
N GLY A 207 -13.02 -4.71 18.89
CA GLY A 207 -13.34 -6.00 19.48
C GLY A 207 -13.82 -6.95 18.37
N ARG A 208 -13.03 -7.93 17.99
CA ARG A 208 -13.30 -8.81 16.83
C ARG A 208 -14.69 -9.42 16.87
N GLU A 209 -15.18 -9.78 18.08
CA GLU A 209 -16.50 -10.33 18.33
C GLU A 209 -17.65 -9.40 17.94
N ASN A 210 -17.42 -8.08 17.88
CA ASN A 210 -18.42 -7.09 17.49
C ASN A 210 -18.48 -6.87 15.98
N VAL A 211 -17.48 -7.38 15.25
CA VAL A 211 -17.42 -7.22 13.80
C VAL A 211 -18.33 -8.24 13.12
N LYS A 212 -19.20 -7.76 12.22
CA LYS A 212 -20.08 -8.59 11.38
C LYS A 212 -19.45 -8.87 10.02
N ARG A 213 -18.83 -7.84 9.40
CA ARG A 213 -18.19 -7.94 8.07
C ARG A 213 -17.03 -6.97 7.96
N PHE A 214 -16.00 -7.37 7.23
CA PHE A 214 -14.86 -6.55 6.88
C PHE A 214 -14.66 -6.51 5.35
N TYR A 215 -14.52 -5.31 4.79
CA TYR A 215 -14.22 -5.08 3.39
C TYR A 215 -12.88 -4.35 3.29
N PHE A 216 -11.86 -5.01 2.79
CA PHE A 216 -10.51 -4.44 2.62
C PHE A 216 -10.47 -3.24 1.68
N ARG A 217 -11.42 -3.20 0.75
CA ARG A 217 -11.59 -2.09 -0.19
C ARG A 217 -13.06 -1.91 -0.53
N THR A 218 -13.51 -0.68 -0.52
CA THR A 218 -14.88 -0.28 -0.89
C THR A 218 -14.86 0.81 -1.94
N LYS A 219 -15.91 0.86 -2.77
CA LYS A 219 -16.13 1.90 -3.78
C LYS A 219 -17.02 3.05 -3.26
N TYR A 220 -17.32 3.10 -1.97
CA TYR A 220 -18.22 4.10 -1.40
C TYR A 220 -17.80 5.54 -1.70
N TYR A 221 -16.49 5.83 -1.64
CA TYR A 221 -15.90 7.11 -2.04
C TYR A 221 -15.25 7.07 -3.43
N GLY A 222 -15.78 6.25 -4.32
CA GLY A 222 -15.23 6.02 -5.65
C GLY A 222 -14.10 4.98 -5.68
N TYR A 223 -13.77 4.53 -6.89
CA TYR A 223 -12.79 3.48 -7.12
C TYR A 223 -11.36 3.85 -6.67
N ASN A 224 -10.98 5.11 -6.84
CA ASN A 224 -9.63 5.59 -6.49
C ASN A 224 -9.45 5.84 -4.98
N GLY A 225 -10.52 5.78 -4.19
CA GLY A 225 -10.48 5.89 -2.74
C GLY A 225 -9.88 4.62 -2.12
N THR A 226 -8.77 4.76 -1.40
CA THR A 226 -8.20 3.65 -0.60
C THR A 226 -8.93 3.60 0.73
N THR A 227 -10.09 2.92 0.76
CA THR A 227 -10.92 2.83 1.96
C THR A 227 -11.30 1.39 2.27
N CYS A 228 -11.20 0.99 3.54
CA CYS A 228 -11.85 -0.20 4.06
C CYS A 228 -13.23 0.14 4.64
N ALA A 229 -14.09 -0.87 4.79
CA ALA A 229 -15.33 -0.73 5.54
C ALA A 229 -15.47 -1.87 6.54
N VAL A 230 -15.93 -1.54 7.74
CA VAL A 230 -16.19 -2.50 8.81
C VAL A 230 -17.64 -2.35 9.25
N VAL A 231 -18.43 -3.38 9.05
CA VAL A 231 -19.81 -3.43 9.51
C VAL A 231 -19.86 -4.12 10.87
N LEU A 232 -20.35 -3.44 11.88
CA LEU A 232 -20.50 -3.97 13.23
C LEU A 232 -21.83 -4.71 13.39
N LYS A 233 -21.93 -5.55 14.41
CA LYS A 233 -23.14 -6.33 14.71
C LYS A 233 -24.32 -5.46 15.16
N ASP A 234 -24.04 -4.29 15.73
CA ASP A 234 -25.05 -3.28 16.09
C ASP A 234 -25.58 -2.46 14.88
N GLY A 235 -25.07 -2.72 13.69
CA GLY A 235 -25.46 -2.07 12.44
C GLY A 235 -24.64 -0.84 12.08
N GLN A 236 -23.75 -0.37 12.94
CA GLN A 236 -22.85 0.74 12.62
C GLN A 236 -21.84 0.31 11.54
N THR A 237 -21.42 1.26 10.71
CA THR A 237 -20.41 1.03 9.69
C THR A 237 -19.27 2.03 9.86
N TYR A 238 -18.08 1.51 10.10
CA TYR A 238 -16.84 2.28 10.09
C TYR A 238 -16.25 2.34 8.68
N MET A 239 -15.76 3.50 8.28
CA MET A 239 -15.07 3.71 7.00
C MET A 239 -13.66 4.22 7.27
N GLY A 240 -12.67 3.35 7.08
CA GLY A 240 -11.26 3.67 7.24
C GLY A 240 -10.62 4.14 5.94
N SER A 241 -9.95 5.30 5.95
CA SER A 241 -9.20 5.80 4.79
C SER A 241 -7.72 5.49 4.88
N GLY A 242 -7.05 5.33 3.72
CA GLY A 242 -5.62 5.05 3.64
C GLY A 242 -4.70 6.08 4.30
N GLU A 243 -5.23 7.22 4.68
CA GLU A 243 -4.46 8.26 5.36
C GLU A 243 -4.66 8.25 6.89
N LEU A 244 -5.82 7.79 7.34
CA LEU A 244 -6.23 7.87 8.75
C LEU A 244 -6.27 6.52 9.43
N ASP A 245 -6.73 5.49 8.71
CA ASP A 245 -6.84 4.16 9.25
C ASP A 245 -5.44 3.52 9.36
N PRO A 246 -5.04 3.05 10.54
CA PRO A 246 -3.69 2.53 10.76
C PRO A 246 -3.40 1.26 9.97
N PHE A 247 -4.40 0.36 9.81
CA PHE A 247 -4.22 -0.87 9.05
C PHE A 247 -4.11 -0.59 7.56
N VAL A 248 -5.01 0.23 7.01
CA VAL A 248 -4.99 0.60 5.59
C VAL A 248 -3.69 1.35 5.27
N LYS A 249 -3.33 2.35 6.09
CA LYS A 249 -2.11 3.14 5.94
C LYS A 249 -0.84 2.28 5.96
N GLY A 250 -0.73 1.40 6.97
CA GLY A 250 0.44 0.53 7.12
C GLY A 250 0.56 -0.49 5.99
N SER A 251 -0.55 -1.08 5.54
CA SER A 251 -0.58 -2.02 4.41
C SER A 251 -0.12 -1.35 3.11
N TYR A 252 -0.68 -0.18 2.77
CA TYR A 252 -0.31 0.56 1.55
C TYR A 252 1.14 1.07 1.56
N ARG A 253 1.73 1.28 2.74
CA ARG A 253 3.12 1.69 2.92
C ARG A 253 4.08 0.51 3.15
N SER A 254 3.61 -0.73 2.94
CA SER A 254 4.41 -1.96 3.09
C SER A 254 5.05 -2.14 4.48
N LEU A 255 4.41 -1.58 5.53
CA LEU A 255 4.90 -1.69 6.91
C LEU A 255 4.75 -3.11 7.46
N PHE A 256 3.78 -3.87 6.96
CA PHE A 256 3.44 -5.22 7.42
C PHE A 256 3.86 -6.31 6.43
N LEU A 257 4.75 -5.97 5.50
CA LEU A 257 5.13 -6.81 4.37
C LEU A 257 5.89 -8.07 4.83
N ARG A 258 5.59 -9.22 4.21
CA ARG A 258 6.40 -10.44 4.34
C ARG A 258 7.81 -10.19 3.80
N LYS A 259 8.86 -10.65 4.51
CA LYS A 259 10.26 -10.38 4.14
C LYS A 259 10.62 -10.82 2.72
N SER A 260 10.13 -11.97 2.27
CA SER A 260 10.41 -12.45 0.91
C SER A 260 9.74 -11.65 -0.21
N CYS A 261 8.79 -10.75 0.12
CA CYS A 261 8.16 -9.90 -0.89
C CYS A 261 9.04 -8.72 -1.33
N GLU A 262 10.10 -8.40 -0.56
CA GLU A 262 11.05 -7.33 -0.89
C GLU A 262 11.94 -7.68 -2.09
N ASP A 263 12.16 -8.96 -2.35
CA ASP A 263 12.92 -9.47 -3.50
C ASP A 263 12.14 -10.60 -4.19
N CYS A 264 10.90 -10.29 -4.58
CA CYS A 264 9.98 -11.27 -5.12
C CYS A 264 10.24 -11.56 -6.60
N LYS A 265 10.84 -12.71 -6.93
CA LYS A 265 11.09 -13.12 -8.32
C LYS A 265 9.81 -13.34 -9.15
N PHE A 266 8.64 -13.45 -8.50
CA PHE A 266 7.35 -13.63 -9.17
C PHE A 266 6.62 -12.31 -9.44
N ALA A 267 7.15 -11.16 -8.99
CA ALA A 267 6.59 -9.85 -9.30
C ALA A 267 6.74 -9.49 -10.79
N SER A 268 7.82 -9.96 -11.43
CA SER A 268 8.17 -9.65 -12.82
C SER A 268 7.51 -10.57 -13.85
N MET A 269 7.62 -10.21 -15.13
CA MET A 269 7.30 -11.07 -16.29
C MET A 269 8.37 -12.16 -16.48
N PRO A 270 8.03 -13.28 -17.13
CA PRO A 270 6.69 -13.73 -17.43
C PRO A 270 5.90 -14.09 -16.15
N ARG A 271 4.58 -13.96 -16.24
CA ARG A 271 3.67 -14.26 -15.12
C ARG A 271 3.55 -15.76 -14.89
N GLN A 272 3.06 -16.16 -13.70
CA GLN A 272 3.01 -17.58 -13.34
C GLN A 272 1.66 -18.23 -13.64
N GLY A 273 0.56 -17.47 -13.67
CA GLY A 273 -0.77 -17.94 -14.06
C GLY A 273 -0.92 -18.11 -15.57
N ASP A 274 -1.94 -18.84 -16.01
CA ASP A 274 -2.38 -18.85 -17.41
C ASP A 274 -3.03 -17.50 -17.76
N ILE A 275 -3.63 -16.87 -16.75
CA ILE A 275 -4.22 -15.53 -16.76
C ILE A 275 -3.69 -14.77 -15.55
N THR A 276 -3.45 -13.46 -15.69
CA THR A 276 -3.23 -12.55 -14.55
C THR A 276 -4.38 -11.57 -14.47
N ILE A 277 -4.92 -11.35 -13.26
CA ILE A 277 -5.95 -10.34 -13.05
C ILE A 277 -5.49 -9.27 -12.04
N GLY A 278 -5.99 -8.06 -12.25
CA GLY A 278 -5.69 -6.92 -11.37
C GLY A 278 -6.57 -5.71 -11.65
N ASP A 279 -6.19 -4.60 -11.06
CA ASP A 279 -6.76 -3.28 -11.38
C ASP A 279 -6.08 -2.68 -12.61
N CYS A 280 -6.83 -2.08 -13.50
CA CYS A 280 -6.32 -1.43 -14.70
C CYS A 280 -5.82 -0.01 -14.40
N TRP A 281 -4.88 0.13 -13.47
CA TRP A 281 -4.35 1.42 -13.05
C TRP A 281 -3.69 2.17 -14.20
N GLY A 282 -4.02 3.43 -14.34
CA GLY A 282 -3.41 4.29 -15.34
C GLY A 282 -4.15 4.36 -16.66
N ILE A 283 -5.14 3.50 -16.87
CA ILE A 283 -5.90 3.40 -18.11
C ILE A 283 -6.51 4.74 -18.57
N ALA A 284 -6.88 5.61 -17.62
CA ALA A 284 -7.44 6.93 -17.94
C ALA A 284 -6.49 7.82 -18.76
N LYS A 285 -5.18 7.61 -18.67
CA LYS A 285 -4.20 8.35 -19.49
C LYS A 285 -4.16 7.88 -20.94
N TYR A 286 -4.50 6.62 -21.15
CA TYR A 286 -4.57 6.03 -22.49
C TYR A 286 -5.96 6.25 -23.10
N LYS A 287 -7.02 5.94 -22.32
CA LYS A 287 -8.41 6.02 -22.77
C LYS A 287 -9.30 6.38 -21.59
N ALA A 288 -9.71 7.67 -21.52
CA ALA A 288 -10.41 8.23 -20.36
C ALA A 288 -11.76 7.54 -20.09
N GLU A 289 -12.48 7.12 -21.14
CA GLU A 289 -13.77 6.45 -21.06
C GLU A 289 -13.70 5.07 -20.38
N LEU A 290 -12.52 4.45 -20.31
CA LEU A 290 -12.32 3.21 -19.56
C LEU A 290 -12.12 3.42 -18.05
N SER A 291 -12.25 4.66 -17.56
CA SER A 291 -12.05 5.03 -16.15
C SER A 291 -13.20 5.91 -15.64
N ASP A 292 -14.36 5.33 -15.48
CA ASP A 292 -15.61 6.01 -15.05
C ASP A 292 -15.77 6.10 -13.52
N GLY A 293 -14.73 5.81 -12.75
CA GLY A 293 -14.75 5.85 -11.28
C GLY A 293 -15.37 4.64 -10.59
N ARG A 294 -15.85 3.62 -11.34
CA ARG A 294 -16.45 2.39 -10.80
C ARG A 294 -15.50 1.18 -10.83
N GLY A 295 -14.30 1.33 -11.37
CA GLY A 295 -13.26 0.30 -11.44
C GLY A 295 -13.24 -0.47 -12.75
N THR A 296 -12.03 -0.71 -13.26
CA THR A 296 -11.73 -1.47 -14.48
C THR A 296 -10.77 -2.57 -14.14
N SER A 297 -11.13 -3.82 -14.47
CA SER A 297 -10.22 -4.95 -14.31
C SER A 297 -9.21 -4.98 -15.45
N LEU A 298 -7.95 -5.29 -15.09
CA LEU A 298 -6.92 -5.71 -16.03
C LEU A 298 -6.95 -7.23 -16.12
N ILE A 299 -6.93 -7.75 -17.35
CA ILE A 299 -6.65 -9.16 -17.64
C ILE A 299 -5.40 -9.22 -18.51
N LEU A 300 -4.42 -10.04 -18.10
CA LEU A 300 -3.29 -10.42 -18.96
C LEU A 300 -3.47 -11.87 -19.39
N VAL A 301 -3.32 -12.12 -20.68
CA VAL A 301 -3.35 -13.46 -21.29
C VAL A 301 -1.93 -13.96 -21.41
N ASN A 302 -1.53 -14.87 -20.55
CA ASN A 302 -0.13 -15.28 -20.43
C ASN A 302 0.24 -16.44 -21.32
N ASN A 303 -0.74 -17.22 -21.80
CA ASN A 303 -0.55 -18.35 -22.71
C ASN A 303 -1.85 -18.71 -23.44
N GLU A 304 -1.78 -19.71 -24.33
CA GLU A 304 -2.92 -20.15 -25.16
C GLU A 304 -4.09 -20.71 -24.35
N LYS A 305 -3.82 -21.38 -23.22
CA LYS A 305 -4.86 -21.85 -22.32
C LYS A 305 -5.65 -20.72 -21.69
N GLY A 306 -4.95 -19.67 -21.24
CA GLY A 306 -5.56 -18.43 -20.76
C GLY A 306 -6.35 -17.72 -21.84
N ARG A 307 -5.87 -17.69 -23.10
CA ARG A 307 -6.54 -17.10 -24.25
C ARG A 307 -7.95 -17.67 -24.43
N LYS A 308 -8.07 -18.99 -24.49
CA LYS A 308 -9.36 -19.67 -24.68
C LYS A 308 -10.39 -19.23 -23.62
N ILE A 309 -10.01 -19.21 -22.35
CA ILE A 309 -10.91 -18.78 -21.26
C ILE A 309 -11.28 -17.30 -21.40
N VAL A 310 -10.34 -16.44 -21.78
CA VAL A 310 -10.60 -15.01 -21.90
C VAL A 310 -11.50 -14.71 -23.10
N GLU A 311 -11.38 -15.43 -24.20
CA GLU A 311 -12.28 -15.37 -25.35
C GLU A 311 -13.70 -15.83 -24.99
N GLU A 312 -13.82 -16.96 -24.23
CA GLU A 312 -15.12 -17.46 -23.79
C GLU A 312 -15.88 -16.47 -22.89
N ILE A 313 -15.17 -15.74 -22.00
CA ILE A 313 -15.83 -14.77 -21.11
C ILE A 313 -16.13 -13.44 -21.79
N SER A 314 -15.53 -13.14 -22.93
CA SER A 314 -15.66 -11.84 -23.61
C SER A 314 -17.11 -11.50 -23.93
N ALA A 315 -17.93 -12.49 -24.34
CA ALA A 315 -19.34 -12.32 -24.64
C ALA A 315 -20.21 -11.94 -23.41
N ASN A 316 -19.70 -12.13 -22.19
CA ASN A 316 -20.41 -11.84 -20.94
C ASN A 316 -19.89 -10.54 -20.27
N THR A 317 -19.27 -9.66 -21.03
CA THR A 317 -18.71 -8.39 -20.55
C THR A 317 -19.45 -7.21 -21.12
N GLN A 318 -19.57 -6.10 -20.37
CA GLN A 318 -20.03 -4.82 -20.91
C GLN A 318 -18.92 -4.10 -21.68
N VAL A 319 -17.67 -4.26 -21.21
CA VAL A 319 -16.48 -3.75 -21.88
C VAL A 319 -15.45 -4.85 -21.92
N PHE A 320 -14.95 -5.12 -23.10
CA PHE A 320 -13.82 -6.01 -23.34
C PHE A 320 -12.94 -5.35 -24.41
N GLU A 321 -11.90 -4.69 -23.96
CA GLU A 321 -11.06 -3.89 -24.86
C GLU A 321 -9.59 -4.24 -24.72
N LYS A 322 -8.97 -4.61 -25.84
CA LYS A 322 -7.52 -4.82 -25.92
C LYS A 322 -6.81 -3.47 -25.75
N VAL A 323 -5.90 -3.39 -24.82
CA VAL A 323 -5.13 -2.18 -24.51
C VAL A 323 -3.64 -2.47 -24.61
N PRO A 324 -2.79 -1.49 -24.98
CA PRO A 324 -1.35 -1.69 -24.99
C PRO A 324 -0.84 -2.01 -23.58
N LEU A 325 0.08 -2.96 -23.47
CA LEU A 325 0.67 -3.34 -22.19
C LEU A 325 1.34 -2.14 -21.49
N GLU A 326 1.93 -1.23 -22.25
CA GLU A 326 2.58 -0.02 -21.75
C GLU A 326 1.60 0.93 -21.07
N ALA A 327 0.34 0.97 -21.53
CA ALA A 327 -0.70 1.82 -20.95
C ALA A 327 -1.02 1.44 -19.51
N VAL A 328 -0.74 0.20 -19.11
CA VAL A 328 -1.07 -0.35 -17.80
C VAL A 328 0.16 -0.70 -16.94
N THR A 329 1.36 -0.79 -17.54
CA THR A 329 2.58 -1.20 -16.80
C THR A 329 3.13 -0.12 -15.88
N TRP A 330 3.03 1.14 -16.24
CA TRP A 330 3.66 2.24 -15.50
C TRP A 330 3.13 2.45 -14.07
N LYS A 331 1.93 1.99 -13.76
CA LYS A 331 1.34 2.03 -12.41
C LYS A 331 1.22 0.65 -11.75
N ASN A 332 1.27 -0.42 -12.52
CA ASN A 332 1.04 -1.79 -12.04
C ASN A 332 2.32 -2.54 -11.65
N ARG A 333 3.47 -1.90 -11.65
CA ARG A 333 4.76 -2.45 -11.16
C ARG A 333 5.06 -3.88 -11.65
N PHE A 334 4.93 -4.14 -12.95
CA PHE A 334 5.23 -5.46 -13.52
C PHE A 334 6.72 -5.83 -13.55
N LYS A 335 7.59 -4.89 -13.28
CA LYS A 335 9.05 -5.04 -13.34
C LYS A 335 9.73 -4.92 -11.98
N GLU A 336 8.96 -4.52 -10.96
CA GLU A 336 9.51 -4.18 -9.65
C GLU A 336 8.75 -4.92 -8.53
N HIS A 337 9.48 -5.46 -7.57
CA HIS A 337 8.93 -5.96 -6.32
C HIS A 337 8.61 -4.80 -5.36
N MET A 338 7.82 -5.11 -4.32
CA MET A 338 7.50 -4.11 -3.31
C MET A 338 8.73 -3.86 -2.42
N GLN A 339 8.98 -2.59 -2.13
CA GLN A 339 9.94 -2.22 -1.09
C GLN A 339 9.23 -2.21 0.26
N ALA A 340 9.81 -2.88 1.25
CA ALA A 340 9.31 -2.75 2.61
C ALA A 340 9.56 -1.34 3.16
N HIS A 341 8.70 -0.92 4.06
CA HIS A 341 8.91 0.33 4.78
C HIS A 341 10.18 0.23 5.65
N SER A 342 11.01 1.26 5.67
CA SER A 342 12.28 1.28 6.44
C SER A 342 12.10 0.98 7.94
N GLN A 343 10.91 1.24 8.49
CA GLN A 343 10.57 0.96 9.89
C GLN A 343 9.84 -0.41 10.08
N ARG A 344 9.85 -1.29 9.08
CA ARG A 344 9.14 -2.58 9.14
C ARG A 344 9.57 -3.42 10.35
N ASP A 345 10.86 -3.66 10.50
CA ASP A 345 11.36 -4.51 11.59
C ASP A 345 11.12 -3.86 12.96
N ARG A 346 11.26 -2.53 13.04
CA ARG A 346 10.91 -1.76 14.24
C ARG A 346 9.43 -1.87 14.60
N PHE A 347 8.54 -1.86 13.60
CA PHE A 347 7.12 -2.06 13.82
C PHE A 347 6.82 -3.41 14.47
N PHE A 348 7.37 -4.51 13.93
CA PHE A 348 7.15 -5.85 14.49
C PHE A 348 7.77 -6.01 15.88
N GLU A 349 8.92 -5.39 16.15
CA GLU A 349 9.49 -5.31 17.50
C GLU A 349 8.51 -4.61 18.46
N MET A 350 8.00 -3.45 18.08
CA MET A 350 7.08 -2.67 18.90
C MET A 350 5.75 -3.37 19.18
N LEU A 351 5.27 -4.23 18.27
CA LEU A 351 4.06 -5.02 18.51
C LEU A 351 4.14 -5.93 19.75
N ASN A 352 5.32 -6.22 20.27
CA ASN A 352 5.49 -7.00 21.50
C ASN A 352 5.21 -6.20 22.76
N TYR A 353 5.23 -4.85 22.69
CA TYR A 353 5.16 -3.96 23.85
C TYR A 353 4.03 -2.94 23.79
N THR A 354 3.42 -2.73 22.62
CA THR A 354 2.43 -1.68 22.47
C THR A 354 1.29 -2.09 21.51
N SER A 355 0.23 -1.29 21.46
CA SER A 355 -0.85 -1.51 20.52
C SER A 355 -0.40 -1.30 19.07
N MET A 356 -1.10 -1.98 18.13
CA MET A 356 -0.88 -1.84 16.69
C MET A 356 -1.02 -0.38 16.25
N HIS A 357 -2.01 0.36 16.78
CA HIS A 357 -2.21 1.78 16.50
C HIS A 357 -1.00 2.63 16.88
N LYS A 358 -0.46 2.43 18.09
CA LYS A 358 0.73 3.17 18.56
C LYS A 358 1.96 2.80 17.75
N ALA A 359 2.15 1.53 17.41
CA ALA A 359 3.26 1.07 16.59
C ALA A 359 3.21 1.69 15.17
N VAL A 360 2.04 1.66 14.51
CA VAL A 360 1.85 2.31 13.21
C VAL A 360 2.09 3.81 13.30
N LYS A 361 1.48 4.47 14.29
CA LYS A 361 1.68 5.91 14.49
C LYS A 361 3.16 6.25 14.63
N TYR A 362 3.87 5.52 15.48
CA TYR A 362 5.31 5.72 15.71
C TYR A 362 6.14 5.53 14.44
N CYS A 363 5.91 4.43 13.70
CA CYS A 363 6.69 4.08 12.50
C CYS A 363 6.31 4.91 11.28
N MET A 364 5.07 5.44 11.23
CA MET A 364 4.56 6.23 10.12
C MET A 364 4.61 7.75 10.36
N GLU A 365 4.84 8.19 11.58
CA GLU A 365 5.18 9.58 11.83
C GLU A 365 6.58 9.82 11.27
N ASN A 366 6.65 10.57 10.19
CA ASN A 366 7.92 11.10 9.71
C ASN A 366 8.45 12.02 10.81
N ARG A 367 9.42 11.53 11.58
CA ARG A 367 10.14 12.34 12.53
C ARG A 367 11.24 13.03 11.76
N TYR A 368 11.15 14.32 11.68
CA TYR A 368 12.20 15.15 11.12
C TYR A 368 12.90 15.87 12.26
N ASP A 369 14.21 16.02 12.12
CA ASP A 369 15.01 16.79 13.07
C ASP A 369 14.68 18.28 12.94
N VAL A 370 14.40 18.72 11.71
CA VAL A 370 14.12 20.12 11.38
C VAL A 370 12.91 20.24 10.47
N GLY A 371 11.93 21.07 10.86
CA GLY A 371 10.86 21.54 10.00
C GLY A 371 11.18 22.93 9.46
N VAL A 372 11.22 23.11 8.15
CA VAL A 372 11.46 24.40 7.51
C VAL A 372 10.15 24.96 6.96
N LEU A 373 9.69 26.06 7.55
CA LEU A 373 8.52 26.81 7.09
C LEU A 373 8.98 28.09 6.40
N GLY A 374 8.49 28.37 5.20
CA GLY A 374 8.82 29.58 4.48
C GLY A 374 8.11 29.71 3.13
N VAL A 375 8.41 30.77 2.40
CA VAL A 375 7.89 31.02 1.05
C VAL A 375 8.80 30.34 0.02
N TRP A 376 8.80 29.03 -0.01
CA TRP A 376 9.62 28.22 -0.93
C TRP A 376 8.84 27.72 -2.16
N PHE A 377 7.60 28.11 -2.29
CA PHE A 377 6.67 27.75 -3.36
C PHE A 377 6.22 28.99 -4.14
N GLY A 378 5.65 28.79 -5.32
CA GLY A 378 5.22 29.85 -6.23
C GLY A 378 6.30 30.26 -7.24
N CYS A 379 6.11 31.40 -7.87
CA CYS A 379 6.96 31.87 -8.99
C CYS A 379 8.26 32.59 -8.58
N ASN A 380 8.56 32.66 -7.28
CA ASN A 380 9.76 33.33 -6.81
C ASN A 380 10.97 32.39 -6.76
N TYR A 381 11.74 32.35 -7.84
CA TYR A 381 12.92 31.49 -7.95
C TYR A 381 13.99 31.79 -6.89
N GLY A 382 14.16 33.06 -6.45
CA GLY A 382 15.11 33.42 -5.41
C GLY A 382 14.75 32.80 -4.07
N SER A 383 13.49 32.83 -3.69
CA SER A 383 13.00 32.15 -2.48
C SER A 383 13.18 30.64 -2.57
N ILE A 384 12.82 30.01 -3.70
CA ILE A 384 12.98 28.56 -3.91
C ILE A 384 14.46 28.17 -3.78
N ALA A 385 15.37 28.89 -4.42
CA ALA A 385 16.81 28.62 -4.34
C ALA A 385 17.36 28.75 -2.92
N THR A 386 16.93 29.80 -2.18
CA THR A 386 17.34 30.02 -0.79
C THR A 386 16.90 28.87 0.11
N TYR A 387 15.63 28.48 0.06
CA TYR A 387 15.14 27.38 0.90
C TYR A 387 15.68 26.02 0.48
N TYR A 388 15.94 25.81 -0.80
CA TYR A 388 16.65 24.62 -1.29
C TYR A 388 18.08 24.58 -0.74
N GLY A 389 18.81 25.70 -0.78
CA GLY A 389 20.16 25.80 -0.23
C GLY A 389 20.20 25.51 1.27
N LEU A 390 19.30 26.13 2.05
CA LEU A 390 19.15 25.88 3.49
C LEU A 390 18.92 24.42 3.78
N MET A 391 18.01 23.81 3.07
CA MET A 391 17.71 22.39 3.22
C MET A 391 18.93 21.51 2.94
N LYS A 392 19.68 21.79 1.85
CA LYS A 392 20.90 21.03 1.51
C LYS A 392 21.98 21.18 2.58
N GLN A 393 22.13 22.37 3.16
CA GLN A 393 23.05 22.59 4.28
C GLN A 393 22.65 21.78 5.52
N LEU A 394 21.39 21.81 5.91
CA LEU A 394 20.89 21.03 7.04
C LEU A 394 21.07 19.52 6.82
N GLN A 395 20.83 19.05 5.61
CA GLN A 395 21.09 17.65 5.23
C GLN A 395 22.59 17.29 5.26
N GLY A 396 23.45 18.22 4.83
CA GLY A 396 24.90 18.08 4.92
C GLY A 396 25.41 17.95 6.36
N LEU A 397 24.64 18.45 7.34
CA LEU A 397 24.86 18.25 8.77
C LEU A 397 24.29 16.92 9.30
N GLY A 398 23.77 16.05 8.43
CA GLY A 398 23.17 14.78 8.80
C GLY A 398 21.74 14.88 9.35
N LEU A 399 21.09 16.06 9.26
CA LEU A 399 19.74 16.28 9.78
C LEU A 399 18.68 15.88 8.74
N SER A 400 17.62 15.23 9.18
CA SER A 400 16.42 14.99 8.38
C SER A 400 15.56 16.27 8.36
N VAL A 401 15.17 16.74 7.16
CA VAL A 401 14.50 18.01 6.96
C VAL A 401 13.13 17.84 6.34
N LEU A 402 12.11 18.41 6.97
CA LEU A 402 10.76 18.54 6.43
C LEU A 402 10.54 19.97 5.90
N MET A 403 10.25 20.08 4.61
CA MET A 403 9.74 21.34 4.05
C MET A 403 8.24 21.43 4.31
N ILE A 404 7.83 22.39 5.13
CA ILE A 404 6.44 22.56 5.55
C ILE A 404 5.72 23.44 4.54
N ASP A 405 4.67 22.91 3.92
CA ASP A 405 3.81 23.67 3.02
C ASP A 405 2.98 24.70 3.79
N LYS A 406 2.73 25.83 3.17
CA LYS A 406 1.91 26.88 3.78
C LYS A 406 0.48 26.38 3.97
N PRO A 407 -0.07 26.43 5.19
CA PRO A 407 -1.45 26.09 5.38
C PRO A 407 -2.37 27.12 4.72
N GLY A 408 -3.12 26.69 3.72
CA GLY A 408 -4.35 27.31 3.27
C GLY A 408 -4.26 28.52 2.33
N PHE A 409 -4.17 28.27 1.02
CA PHE A 409 -4.95 29.00 0.03
C PHE A 409 -5.55 28.00 -0.97
N VAL A 410 -6.87 28.06 -1.14
CA VAL A 410 -7.59 27.39 -2.22
C VAL A 410 -7.72 28.45 -3.33
N GLY A 411 -6.94 28.34 -4.41
CA GLY A 411 -6.98 29.28 -5.52
C GLY A 411 -5.95 28.95 -6.60
N ARG A 412 -5.95 29.69 -7.69
CA ARG A 412 -5.06 29.50 -8.86
C ARG A 412 -3.57 29.39 -8.49
N ASP A 413 -3.14 30.08 -7.44
CA ASP A 413 -1.74 30.03 -6.98
C ASP A 413 -1.32 28.67 -6.42
N ARG A 414 -2.26 27.85 -6.00
CA ARG A 414 -1.99 26.51 -5.48
C ARG A 414 -1.60 25.53 -6.58
N GLU A 415 -2.27 25.59 -7.73
CA GLU A 415 -1.94 24.72 -8.88
C GLU A 415 -0.55 25.04 -9.42
N VAL A 416 -0.22 26.33 -9.53
CA VAL A 416 1.11 26.79 -9.96
C VAL A 416 2.19 26.40 -8.95
N ALA A 417 1.92 26.52 -7.66
CA ALA A 417 2.84 26.12 -6.61
C ALA A 417 3.07 24.61 -6.59
N GLU A 418 2.03 23.80 -6.75
CA GLU A 418 2.13 22.35 -6.82
C GLU A 418 2.90 21.89 -8.07
N GLU A 419 2.72 22.55 -9.20
CA GLU A 419 3.44 22.24 -10.43
C GLU A 419 4.94 22.59 -10.33
N ASN A 420 5.28 23.79 -9.85
CA ASN A 420 6.66 24.19 -9.66
C ASN A 420 7.36 23.38 -8.58
N HIS A 421 6.67 23.07 -7.49
CA HIS A 421 7.15 22.18 -6.45
C HIS A 421 7.49 20.80 -7.00
N SER A 422 6.60 20.22 -7.81
CA SER A 422 6.84 18.91 -8.43
C SER A 422 8.06 18.91 -9.33
N ARG A 423 8.33 20.00 -10.05
CA ARG A 423 9.50 20.12 -10.93
C ARG A 423 10.82 20.29 -10.20
N VAL A 424 10.84 21.08 -9.13
CA VAL A 424 12.08 21.39 -8.39
C VAL A 424 12.45 20.27 -7.43
N PHE A 425 11.47 19.65 -6.78
CA PHE A 425 11.69 18.68 -5.70
C PHE A 425 11.39 17.22 -6.08
N ALA A 426 10.77 16.94 -7.24
CA ALA A 426 10.44 15.57 -7.66
C ALA A 426 11.68 14.66 -7.77
N ASN A 427 12.84 15.20 -8.09
CA ASN A 427 14.08 14.45 -8.26
C ASN A 427 14.96 14.40 -6.99
N THR A 428 14.50 14.91 -5.86
CA THR A 428 15.35 15.13 -4.68
C THR A 428 15.02 14.28 -3.46
N HIS A 429 14.16 13.26 -3.56
CA HIS A 429 13.75 12.39 -2.43
C HIS A 429 13.15 13.16 -1.24
N PHE A 430 12.40 14.25 -1.49
CA PHE A 430 11.76 15.03 -0.44
C PHE A 430 10.35 14.55 -0.15
N HIS A 431 10.07 14.37 1.13
CA HIS A 431 8.71 14.32 1.63
C HIS A 431 8.23 15.74 1.92
N VAL A 432 7.35 16.24 1.06
CA VAL A 432 6.56 17.43 1.37
C VAL A 432 5.30 16.97 2.07
N SER A 433 5.08 17.48 3.28
CA SER A 433 3.80 17.29 3.95
C SER A 433 2.72 18.07 3.20
N LYS A 434 1.96 17.39 2.35
CA LYS A 434 0.78 17.98 1.69
C LYS A 434 -0.37 18.27 2.64
N ARG A 435 -0.27 17.96 3.95
CA ARG A 435 -1.41 17.93 4.86
C ARG A 435 -1.07 18.37 6.27
N TYR A 436 -1.14 19.65 6.51
CA TYR A 436 -1.70 20.09 7.78
C TYR A 436 -3.22 20.14 7.60
N LYS A 437 -3.95 19.26 8.27
CA LYS A 437 -5.42 19.26 8.21
C LYS A 437 -5.93 20.54 8.85
N LEU A 438 -6.73 21.28 8.12
CA LEU A 438 -7.51 22.44 8.56
C LEU A 438 -8.33 22.21 9.87
N ASN A 439 -8.53 20.98 10.30
CA ASN A 439 -9.32 20.67 11.50
C ASN A 439 -8.64 21.04 12.81
N GLU A 440 -7.31 21.13 12.87
CA GLU A 440 -6.58 21.66 14.04
C GLU A 440 -6.43 23.17 13.99
N LEU A 441 -6.64 23.79 12.83
CA LEU A 441 -6.61 25.24 12.62
C LEU A 441 -7.98 25.92 12.75
N ARG A 442 -9.01 25.21 13.17
CA ARG A 442 -10.39 25.70 13.22
C ARG A 442 -10.67 26.80 14.26
N ILE A 443 -9.71 27.19 15.06
CA ILE A 443 -9.96 28.09 16.20
C ILE A 443 -9.89 29.57 15.85
N LEU A 444 -9.58 30.01 14.62
CA LEU A 444 -9.33 31.43 14.40
C LEU A 444 -9.91 32.04 13.12
N ASN A 445 -11.22 32.03 13.11
CA ASN A 445 -12.00 32.76 12.10
C ASN A 445 -12.23 34.22 12.53
N HIS A 446 -11.16 35.01 12.77
CA HIS A 446 -11.31 36.46 12.92
C HIS A 446 -10.06 37.20 12.41
N GLY A 447 -10.18 37.78 11.24
CA GLY A 447 -9.55 39.03 10.80
C GLY A 447 -8.03 39.08 10.49
N ILE A 448 -7.22 38.18 11.05
CA ILE A 448 -5.75 38.24 10.88
C ILE A 448 -5.29 37.32 9.72
N ALA A 449 -6.18 36.48 9.22
CA ALA A 449 -5.87 35.45 8.22
C ALA A 449 -5.66 35.97 6.79
N ARG A 450 -5.86 37.26 6.53
CA ARG A 450 -5.78 37.79 5.15
C ARG A 450 -4.38 37.90 4.59
N ASN A 451 -3.34 38.03 5.43
CA ASN A 451 -1.97 38.16 4.96
C ASN A 451 -0.97 37.47 5.90
N PHE A 452 -0.60 36.22 5.62
CA PHE A 452 0.60 35.53 6.13
C PHE A 452 0.82 35.42 7.67
N GLY A 453 -0.07 35.95 8.52
CA GLY A 453 0.25 36.33 9.88
C GLY A 453 0.67 35.19 10.82
N ARG A 454 -0.17 34.17 11.04
CA ARG A 454 0.03 33.21 12.14
C ARG A 454 0.92 32.04 11.80
N SER A 455 0.89 31.56 10.56
CA SER A 455 1.75 30.43 10.12
C SER A 455 3.23 30.76 10.32
N PHE A 456 3.63 31.99 10.07
CA PHE A 456 5.02 32.45 10.29
C PHE A 456 5.37 32.64 11.75
N LEU A 457 4.38 32.80 12.62
CA LEU A 457 4.57 32.85 14.07
C LEU A 457 4.61 31.46 14.71
N MET A 458 4.52 30.40 13.89
CA MET A 458 4.58 29.01 14.33
C MET A 458 3.59 28.68 15.47
N ASP A 459 2.37 29.24 15.42
CA ASP A 459 1.34 29.05 16.43
C ASP A 459 0.88 27.60 16.57
N PHE A 460 1.04 26.80 15.51
CA PHE A 460 0.76 25.37 15.47
C PHE A 460 1.88 24.49 16.06
N VAL A 461 3.05 25.07 16.35
CA VAL A 461 4.18 24.33 16.94
C VAL A 461 4.08 24.34 18.46
N ARG A 462 4.13 23.18 19.10
CA ARG A 462 4.07 23.04 20.57
C ARG A 462 5.21 23.77 21.25
N ASP A 463 5.01 24.22 22.49
CA ASP A 463 6.00 25.05 23.21
C ASP A 463 7.29 24.30 23.56
N GLU A 464 7.20 23.00 23.79
CA GLU A 464 8.37 22.16 24.04
C GLU A 464 9.30 21.95 22.83
N LYS A 465 8.90 22.42 21.64
CA LYS A 465 9.73 22.36 20.42
C LYS A 465 10.48 23.65 20.20
N LYS A 466 11.79 23.53 19.89
CA LYS A 466 12.60 24.68 19.51
C LYS A 466 12.07 25.37 18.27
N LYS A 467 11.98 26.68 18.32
CA LYS A 467 11.52 27.56 17.24
C LYS A 467 12.64 28.56 16.92
N VAL A 468 13.06 28.54 15.66
CA VAL A 468 14.14 29.45 15.19
C VAL A 468 13.67 30.15 13.92
N ALA A 469 13.78 31.46 13.89
CA ALA A 469 13.60 32.26 12.68
C ALA A 469 14.97 32.62 12.11
N VAL A 470 15.19 32.31 10.82
CA VAL A 470 16.46 32.53 10.14
C VAL A 470 16.27 33.53 9.01
N ALA A 471 17.06 34.61 9.01
CA ALA A 471 17.07 35.62 7.98
C ALA A 471 15.68 36.17 7.63
N ALA A 472 14.82 36.35 8.64
CA ALA A 472 13.47 36.88 8.45
C ALA A 472 13.53 38.39 8.03
N SER A 473 12.50 38.83 7.31
CA SER A 473 12.38 40.22 6.88
C SER A 473 10.96 40.72 7.08
N PHE A 474 10.82 41.98 7.52
CA PHE A 474 9.52 42.66 7.53
C PHE A 474 9.13 43.17 6.14
N GLY A 475 10.08 43.23 5.19
CA GLY A 475 9.88 43.77 3.86
C GLY A 475 9.84 45.29 3.77
N HIS A 476 9.91 45.97 4.90
CA HIS A 476 9.98 47.44 5.04
C HIS A 476 10.48 47.83 6.42
N ASP A 477 10.79 49.09 6.60
CA ASP A 477 11.40 49.67 7.80
C ASP A 477 10.40 50.18 8.86
N ARG A 478 9.11 50.02 8.63
CA ARG A 478 8.03 50.51 9.51
C ARG A 478 7.20 49.35 10.05
N ASP A 479 6.76 49.50 11.29
CA ASP A 479 5.71 48.64 11.83
C ASP A 479 4.34 49.15 11.38
N PHE A 480 3.63 48.36 10.63
CA PHE A 480 2.33 48.67 10.02
C PHE A 480 1.16 47.96 10.68
N ARG A 481 1.39 47.25 11.77
CA ARG A 481 0.38 46.43 12.43
C ARG A 481 -0.47 47.25 13.40
N SER A 482 -1.72 46.89 13.54
CA SER A 482 -2.59 47.42 14.59
C SER A 482 -2.07 47.05 16.00
N ASN A 483 -2.44 47.83 17.01
CA ASN A 483 -2.07 47.51 18.41
C ASN A 483 -2.43 46.10 18.83
N ARG A 484 -3.58 45.60 18.36
CA ARG A 484 -4.01 44.22 18.63
C ARG A 484 -3.08 43.20 18.01
N GLU A 485 -2.66 43.41 16.77
CA GLU A 485 -1.72 42.52 16.05
C GLU A 485 -0.33 42.54 16.69
N ARG A 486 0.13 43.73 17.15
CA ARG A 486 1.40 43.84 17.88
C ARG A 486 1.42 43.04 19.16
N ILE A 487 0.35 43.10 19.98
CA ILE A 487 0.23 42.35 21.23
C ILE A 487 0.29 40.82 20.92
N ILE A 488 -0.52 40.38 19.95
CA ILE A 488 -0.55 38.95 19.57
C ILE A 488 0.82 38.52 19.04
N ALA A 489 1.43 39.28 18.15
CA ALA A 489 2.74 38.96 17.59
C ALA A 489 3.84 38.92 18.67
N SER A 490 3.82 39.87 19.64
CA SER A 490 4.76 39.86 20.77
C SER A 490 4.71 38.54 21.56
N GLU A 491 3.51 38.04 21.86
CA GLU A 491 3.37 36.79 22.59
C GLU A 491 3.92 35.61 21.79
N TYR A 492 3.69 35.55 20.49
CA TYR A 492 4.24 34.51 19.66
C TYR A 492 5.76 34.61 19.45
N PHE A 493 6.31 35.81 19.27
CA PHE A 493 7.76 35.99 19.14
C PHE A 493 8.53 35.60 20.40
N LYS A 494 7.97 35.76 21.58
CA LYS A 494 8.55 35.29 22.86
C LYS A 494 8.71 33.76 22.92
N ARG A 495 7.99 33.02 22.08
CA ARG A 495 8.09 31.56 21.99
C ARG A 495 9.26 31.08 21.14
N PHE A 496 9.99 31.99 20.47
CA PHE A 496 11.14 31.61 19.66
C PHE A 496 12.39 31.55 20.51
N ASP A 497 13.17 30.48 20.33
CA ASP A 497 14.46 30.30 20.99
C ASP A 497 15.55 31.20 20.39
N ALA A 498 15.44 31.52 19.09
CA ALA A 498 16.35 32.46 18.41
C ALA A 498 15.64 33.09 17.21
N ILE A 499 15.95 34.36 16.98
CA ILE A 499 15.45 35.12 15.82
C ILE A 499 16.62 35.83 15.17
N SER A 500 16.83 35.61 13.87
CA SER A 500 17.72 36.43 13.06
C SER A 500 16.96 37.12 11.93
N VAL A 501 17.35 38.32 11.61
CA VAL A 501 16.74 39.21 10.61
C VAL A 501 17.77 39.72 9.62
N ARG A 502 17.34 40.09 8.41
CA ARG A 502 18.25 40.55 7.35
C ARG A 502 18.56 42.03 7.45
N GLU A 503 17.59 42.82 7.86
CA GLU A 503 17.70 44.29 7.88
C GLU A 503 18.01 44.80 9.30
N GLU A 504 18.93 45.80 9.41
CA GLU A 504 19.24 46.45 10.67
C GLU A 504 17.99 47.12 11.30
N SER A 505 17.14 47.70 10.47
CA SER A 505 15.87 48.30 10.92
C SER A 505 14.96 47.27 11.59
N ALA A 506 15.00 46.04 11.13
CA ALA A 506 14.21 44.93 11.70
C ALA A 506 14.68 44.54 13.11
N VAL A 507 15.98 44.62 13.42
CA VAL A 507 16.50 44.42 14.78
C VAL A 507 15.88 45.45 15.73
N GLY A 508 15.88 46.73 15.31
CA GLY A 508 15.26 47.81 16.07
C GLY A 508 13.75 47.64 16.27
N ILE A 509 13.03 47.18 15.25
CA ILE A 509 11.59 46.90 15.31
C ILE A 509 11.32 45.76 16.30
N MET A 510 12.06 44.68 16.22
CA MET A 510 11.90 43.51 17.13
C MET A 510 12.03 43.94 18.59
N LYS A 511 13.03 44.75 18.91
CA LYS A 511 13.25 45.23 20.27
C LYS A 511 12.19 46.24 20.74
N ARG A 512 11.95 47.31 19.95
CA ARG A 512 11.05 48.41 20.37
C ARG A 512 9.58 48.02 20.36
N VAL A 513 9.17 47.24 19.36
CA VAL A 513 7.74 46.96 19.12
C VAL A 513 7.30 45.68 19.78
N PHE A 514 8.13 44.65 19.75
CA PHE A 514 7.78 43.32 20.21
C PHE A 514 8.50 42.91 21.51
N GLY A 515 9.48 43.69 21.97
CA GLY A 515 10.23 43.41 23.19
C GLY A 515 11.09 42.15 23.11
N VAL A 516 11.52 41.76 21.90
CA VAL A 516 12.26 40.53 21.63
C VAL A 516 13.61 40.89 21.01
N ASP A 517 14.66 40.21 21.47
CA ASP A 517 15.99 40.37 20.90
C ASP A 517 16.11 39.56 19.60
N ALA A 518 16.74 40.18 18.59
CA ALA A 518 17.02 39.54 17.31
C ALA A 518 18.44 39.90 16.86
N THR A 519 19.10 39.00 16.15
CA THR A 519 20.44 39.23 15.57
C THR A 519 20.32 39.52 14.08
N ARG A 520 21.19 40.36 13.58
CA ARG A 520 21.34 40.58 12.13
C ARG A 520 22.20 39.48 11.52
N VAL A 521 21.79 38.93 10.36
CA VAL A 521 22.55 38.02 9.52
C VAL A 521 22.76 38.57 8.14
#